data_31cb53f56696e152133f82bb10d4aac2
#
_entry.id   31cb53f56696e152133f82bb10d4aac2
#
_cell.length_a   1.000
_cell.length_b   1.000
_cell.length_c   1.000
_cell.angle_alpha   90.00
_cell.angle_beta   90.00
_cell.angle_gamma   90.00
#
_symmetry.space_group_name_H-M   'P 1'
#
loop_
_entity.id
_entity.type
_entity.pdbx_description
1 polymer ?
#
loop_
_entity_poly.entity_id
_entity_poly.type
_entity_poly.pdbx_seq_one_letter_code
_entity_poly.pdbx_strand_id
1 'polypeptide(L)'
;MNGPVAVLYFYRTKWGAHDEFVGLFRKNHWPILREELEAGRYIDVQMATPRFHGDGRADWDVLVSITYRDWAAIAEHTDAEIARRLFPDRDRYRAEEQHRFELLEAHWDVPLEPRPLDPSK
;
A
#
# COMPACT_ATOMS: atom_id res chain seq x y z
N MET A 1 -3.10 -2.62 -21.35
CA MET A 1 -3.61 -1.34 -20.86
C MET A 1 -2.49 -0.33 -20.75
N ASN A 2 -2.71 0.85 -21.29
CA ASN A 2 -1.70 1.91 -21.31
C ASN A 2 -1.99 3.05 -20.35
N GLY A 3 -3.14 3.02 -19.69
CA GLY A 3 -3.54 4.06 -18.74
C GLY A 3 -3.20 3.71 -17.29
N PRO A 4 -3.51 4.63 -16.36
CA PRO A 4 -3.28 4.41 -14.94
C PRO A 4 -4.02 3.18 -14.42
N VAL A 5 -3.39 2.50 -13.45
CA VAL A 5 -3.94 1.30 -12.81
C VAL A 5 -3.95 1.51 -11.30
N ALA A 6 -5.11 1.38 -10.67
CA ALA A 6 -5.21 1.42 -9.23
C ALA A 6 -5.09 0.01 -8.65
N VAL A 7 -4.30 -0.13 -7.57
CA VAL A 7 -4.22 -1.35 -6.80
C VAL A 7 -4.67 -1.04 -5.38
N LEU A 8 -5.58 -1.84 -4.86
CA LEU A 8 -6.06 -1.71 -3.49
C LEU A 8 -5.33 -2.71 -2.60
N TYR A 9 -4.66 -2.20 -1.58
CA TYR A 9 -3.91 -3.00 -0.62
C TYR A 9 -4.69 -3.03 0.68
N PHE A 10 -5.24 -4.20 1.02
CA PHE A 10 -6.06 -4.39 2.21
C PHE A 10 -5.22 -5.02 3.31
N TYR A 11 -5.38 -4.51 4.54
CA TYR A 11 -4.67 -5.02 5.72
C TYR A 11 -5.67 -5.28 6.82
N ARG A 12 -5.62 -6.50 7.40
CA ARG A 12 -6.34 -6.83 8.62
C ARG A 12 -5.31 -6.94 9.74
N THR A 13 -5.42 -6.07 10.73
CA THR A 13 -4.51 -6.08 11.87
C THR A 13 -5.01 -7.00 12.97
N LYS A 14 -4.08 -7.49 13.79
CA LYS A 14 -4.44 -8.17 15.03
C LYS A 14 -5.16 -7.21 15.95
N TRP A 15 -6.01 -7.76 16.84
CA TRP A 15 -6.75 -6.94 17.78
C TRP A 15 -5.79 -6.08 18.61
N GLY A 16 -6.06 -4.79 18.65
CA GLY A 16 -5.25 -3.83 19.40
C GLY A 16 -3.99 -3.36 18.70
N ALA A 17 -3.67 -3.86 17.49
CA ALA A 17 -2.43 -3.54 16.79
C ALA A 17 -2.58 -2.45 15.73
N HIS A 18 -3.77 -1.90 15.53
CA HIS A 18 -4.07 -0.95 14.45
C HIS A 18 -3.16 0.28 14.49
N ASP A 19 -3.08 0.96 15.64
CA ASP A 19 -2.34 2.21 15.72
C ASP A 19 -0.84 1.99 15.54
N GLU A 20 -0.31 0.90 16.08
CA GLU A 20 1.09 0.55 15.90
C GLU A 20 1.40 0.24 14.43
N PHE A 21 0.52 -0.51 13.77
CA PHE A 21 0.68 -0.80 12.34
C PHE A 21 0.71 0.49 11.51
N VAL A 22 -0.25 1.38 11.72
CA VAL A 22 -0.33 2.65 10.99
C VAL A 22 0.91 3.51 11.27
N GLY A 23 1.37 3.55 12.51
CA GLY A 23 2.58 4.29 12.89
C GLY A 23 3.83 3.79 12.16
N LEU A 24 4.03 2.47 12.12
CA LEU A 24 5.16 1.87 11.41
C LEU A 24 5.04 2.06 9.89
N PHE A 25 3.84 1.97 9.35
CA PHE A 25 3.59 2.23 7.94
C PHE A 25 4.02 3.66 7.58
N ARG A 26 3.58 4.65 8.36
CA ARG A 26 3.93 6.06 8.14
C ARG A 26 5.42 6.31 8.31
N LYS A 27 6.06 5.62 9.24
CA LYS A 27 7.49 5.80 9.52
C LYS A 27 8.37 5.21 8.41
N ASN A 28 8.09 3.99 7.98
CA ASN A 28 9.02 3.20 7.18
C ASN A 28 8.56 2.96 5.74
N HIS A 29 7.26 3.05 5.47
CA HIS A 29 6.72 2.75 4.15
C HIS A 29 6.27 4.01 3.41
N TRP A 30 5.57 4.89 4.08
CA TRP A 30 5.11 6.13 3.47
C TRP A 30 6.22 6.96 2.82
N PRO A 31 7.41 7.11 3.43
CA PRO A 31 8.48 7.87 2.77
C PRO A 31 8.91 7.29 1.42
N ILE A 32 8.87 5.96 1.28
CA ILE A 32 9.15 5.29 0.01
C ILE A 32 8.06 5.62 -1.01
N LEU A 33 6.79 5.49 -0.62
CA LEU A 33 5.65 5.77 -1.49
C LEU A 33 5.67 7.22 -1.96
N ARG A 34 6.02 8.15 -1.07
CA ARG A 34 6.10 9.57 -1.39
C ARG A 34 7.16 9.86 -2.46
N GLU A 35 8.32 9.19 -2.37
CA GLU A 35 9.33 9.34 -3.41
C GLU A 35 8.88 8.77 -4.75
N GLU A 36 8.16 7.67 -4.73
CA GLU A 36 7.59 7.10 -5.96
C GLU A 36 6.55 8.02 -6.60
N LEU A 37 5.78 8.73 -5.78
CA LEU A 37 4.88 9.80 -6.27
C LEU A 37 5.66 10.92 -6.94
N GLU A 38 6.73 11.40 -6.30
CA GLU A 38 7.57 12.46 -6.84
C GLU A 38 8.26 12.03 -8.14
N ALA A 39 8.64 10.75 -8.23
CA ALA A 39 9.29 10.19 -9.42
C ALA A 39 8.30 9.89 -10.57
N GLY A 40 7.00 9.96 -10.32
CA GLY A 40 5.98 9.71 -11.35
C GLY A 40 5.64 8.25 -11.57
N ARG A 41 6.20 7.31 -10.81
CA ARG A 41 5.80 5.91 -10.87
C ARG A 41 4.37 5.74 -10.37
N TYR A 42 4.01 6.46 -9.30
CA TYR A 42 2.65 6.53 -8.78
C TYR A 42 2.04 7.88 -9.14
N ILE A 43 0.73 7.89 -9.42
CA ILE A 43 -0.03 9.11 -9.66
C ILE A 43 -0.73 9.56 -8.38
N ASP A 44 -1.16 8.60 -7.55
CA ASP A 44 -1.92 8.89 -6.35
C ASP A 44 -1.70 7.78 -5.32
N VAL A 45 -1.68 8.16 -4.04
CA VAL A 45 -1.63 7.24 -2.90
C VAL A 45 -2.60 7.75 -1.85
N GLN A 46 -3.52 6.89 -1.43
CA GLN A 46 -4.51 7.21 -0.41
C GLN A 46 -4.51 6.13 0.66
N MET A 47 -4.79 6.51 1.89
CA MET A 47 -5.04 5.59 2.98
C MET A 47 -6.43 5.85 3.54
N ALA A 48 -7.16 4.79 3.84
CA ALA A 48 -8.48 4.88 4.43
C ALA A 48 -8.68 3.79 5.46
N THR A 49 -9.57 4.05 6.41
CA THR A 49 -9.99 3.05 7.39
C THR A 49 -11.51 2.95 7.34
N PRO A 50 -12.09 1.78 7.62
CA PRO A 50 -13.54 1.65 7.63
C PRO A 50 -14.13 2.41 8.81
N ARG A 51 -15.31 2.98 8.60
CA ARG A 51 -16.03 3.67 9.67
C ARG A 51 -16.76 2.67 10.57
N PHE A 52 -17.22 1.56 10.00
CA PHE A 52 -17.99 0.53 10.70
C PHE A 52 -17.43 -0.85 10.39
N HIS A 53 -17.69 -1.82 11.26
CA HIS A 53 -17.36 -3.20 11.03
C HIS A 53 -18.33 -3.82 10.00
N GLY A 54 -17.81 -4.75 9.20
CA GLY A 54 -18.62 -5.60 8.36
C GLY A 54 -19.13 -6.82 9.13
N ASP A 55 -19.25 -7.94 8.42
CA ASP A 55 -19.78 -9.19 9.00
C ASP A 55 -18.67 -10.18 9.42
N GLY A 56 -17.43 -9.74 9.38
CA GLY A 56 -16.27 -10.54 9.80
C GLY A 56 -15.67 -11.41 8.70
N ARG A 57 -16.33 -11.58 7.56
CA ARG A 57 -15.84 -12.48 6.51
C ARG A 57 -14.72 -11.87 5.67
N ALA A 58 -14.82 -10.59 5.39
CA ALA A 58 -13.84 -9.88 4.58
C ALA A 58 -13.52 -8.50 5.18
N ASP A 59 -13.55 -8.41 6.51
CA ASP A 59 -13.25 -7.17 7.21
C ASP A 59 -11.77 -6.82 7.05
N TRP A 60 -11.51 -5.53 6.94
CA TRP A 60 -10.16 -4.99 6.89
C TRP A 60 -10.10 -3.75 7.77
N ASP A 61 -8.90 -3.40 8.21
CA ASP A 61 -8.69 -2.28 9.14
C ASP A 61 -8.02 -1.09 8.48
N VAL A 62 -7.23 -1.34 7.45
CA VAL A 62 -6.53 -0.30 6.69
C VAL A 62 -6.61 -0.64 5.21
N LEU A 63 -6.92 0.36 4.40
CA LEU A 63 -6.84 0.27 2.94
C LEU A 63 -5.82 1.31 2.47
N VAL A 64 -4.87 0.87 1.66
CA VAL A 64 -4.00 1.77 0.93
C VAL A 64 -4.31 1.60 -0.55
N SER A 65 -4.64 2.68 -1.23
CA SER A 65 -4.88 2.68 -2.67
C SER A 65 -3.70 3.36 -3.35
N ILE A 66 -3.05 2.65 -4.26
CA ILE A 66 -1.96 3.20 -5.07
C ILE A 66 -2.39 3.19 -6.52
N THR A 67 -2.39 4.35 -7.15
CA THR A 67 -2.61 4.45 -8.60
C THR A 67 -1.26 4.56 -9.27
N TYR A 68 -0.88 3.51 -10.00
CA TYR A 68 0.35 3.44 -10.77
C TYR A 68 0.16 4.18 -12.11
N ARG A 69 1.26 4.73 -12.64
CA ARG A 69 1.25 5.40 -13.94
C ARG A 69 0.66 4.51 -15.05
N ASP A 70 1.05 3.23 -15.07
CA ASP A 70 0.60 2.23 -16.02
C ASP A 70 0.89 0.83 -15.48
N TRP A 71 0.52 -0.22 -16.23
CA TRP A 71 0.81 -1.60 -15.86
C TRP A 71 2.32 -1.86 -15.71
N ALA A 72 3.13 -1.29 -16.58
CA ALA A 72 4.57 -1.50 -16.54
C ALA A 72 5.17 -0.96 -15.24
N ALA A 73 4.63 0.14 -14.70
CA ALA A 73 5.11 0.72 -13.46
C ALA A 73 4.94 -0.21 -12.26
N ILE A 74 3.93 -1.10 -12.28
CA ILE A 74 3.72 -2.07 -11.19
C ILE A 74 4.92 -3.02 -11.08
N ALA A 75 5.51 -3.40 -12.20
CA ALA A 75 6.62 -4.34 -12.24
C ALA A 75 7.99 -3.70 -11.97
N GLU A 76 8.08 -2.39 -11.84
CA GLU A 76 9.33 -1.72 -11.50
C GLU A 76 9.72 -2.02 -10.05
N HIS A 77 11.04 -2.15 -9.80
CA HIS A 77 11.55 -2.53 -8.48
C HIS A 77 12.37 -1.40 -7.84
N THR A 78 11.90 -0.17 -7.95
CA THR A 78 12.58 1.00 -7.41
C THR A 78 12.43 1.15 -5.89
N ASP A 79 11.44 0.50 -5.29
CA ASP A 79 11.17 0.58 -3.85
C ASP A 79 12.37 0.18 -3.00
N ALA A 80 13.04 -0.92 -3.37
CA ALA A 80 14.16 -1.43 -2.59
C ALA A 80 15.35 -0.47 -2.60
N GLU A 81 15.60 0.18 -3.73
CA GLU A 81 16.66 1.17 -3.85
C GLU A 81 16.36 2.42 -3.03
N ILE A 82 15.14 2.91 -3.10
CA ILE A 82 14.69 4.04 -2.31
C ILE A 82 14.80 3.72 -0.81
N ALA A 83 14.37 2.53 -0.40
CA ALA A 83 14.46 2.11 0.99
C ALA A 83 15.90 2.09 1.49
N ARG A 84 16.85 1.57 0.69
CA ARG A 84 18.26 1.55 1.08
C ARG A 84 18.81 2.96 1.29
N ARG A 85 18.40 3.90 0.48
CA ARG A 85 18.87 5.28 0.59
C ARG A 85 18.25 6.01 1.78
N LEU A 86 16.95 5.82 2.01
CA LEU A 86 16.23 6.50 3.09
C LEU A 86 16.51 5.90 4.47
N PHE A 87 16.79 4.60 4.52
CA PHE A 87 16.97 3.85 5.78
C PHE A 87 18.31 3.13 5.77
N PRO A 88 19.41 3.86 6.03
CA PRO A 88 20.75 3.27 5.99
C PRO A 88 21.01 2.25 7.10
N ASP A 89 20.35 2.36 8.25
CA ASP A 89 20.38 1.32 9.28
C ASP A 89 19.49 0.15 8.84
N ARG A 90 20.09 -0.75 8.06
CA ARG A 90 19.36 -1.84 7.41
C ARG A 90 18.78 -2.85 8.40
N ASP A 91 19.50 -3.15 9.46
CA ASP A 91 19.05 -4.12 10.45
C ASP A 91 17.81 -3.58 11.18
N ARG A 92 17.83 -2.32 11.56
CA ARG A 92 16.69 -1.68 12.22
C ARG A 92 15.48 -1.61 11.29
N TYR A 93 15.70 -1.19 10.04
CA TYR A 93 14.63 -1.08 9.05
C TYR A 93 13.96 -2.44 8.83
N ARG A 94 14.75 -3.49 8.62
CA ARG A 94 14.22 -4.84 8.39
C ARG A 94 13.46 -5.36 9.60
N ALA A 95 13.98 -5.12 10.80
CA ALA A 95 13.31 -5.55 12.03
C ALA A 95 11.96 -4.85 12.20
N GLU A 96 11.89 -3.56 11.94
CA GLU A 96 10.66 -2.80 12.05
C GLU A 96 9.66 -3.19 10.96
N GLU A 97 10.11 -3.46 9.74
CA GLU A 97 9.25 -3.94 8.66
C GLU A 97 8.69 -5.33 8.96
N GLN A 98 9.54 -6.24 9.46
CA GLN A 98 9.09 -7.56 9.87
C GLN A 98 8.05 -7.46 10.98
N HIS A 99 8.30 -6.61 11.98
CA HIS A 99 7.36 -6.40 13.07
C HIS A 99 6.02 -5.86 12.55
N ARG A 100 6.06 -4.92 11.60
CA ARG A 100 4.84 -4.38 10.98
C ARG A 100 3.99 -5.49 10.36
N PHE A 101 4.62 -6.43 9.65
CA PHE A 101 3.90 -7.56 9.08
C PHE A 101 3.41 -8.55 10.12
N GLU A 102 4.11 -8.72 11.23
CA GLU A 102 3.67 -9.57 12.34
C GLU A 102 2.41 -9.05 13.04
N LEU A 103 2.10 -7.76 12.88
CA LEU A 103 0.88 -7.17 13.42
C LEU A 103 -0.35 -7.49 12.57
N LEU A 104 -0.20 -8.17 11.45
CA LEU A 104 -1.29 -8.48 10.53
C LEU A 104 -1.83 -9.88 10.74
N GLU A 105 -3.14 -10.03 10.62
CA GLU A 105 -3.81 -11.33 10.47
C GLU A 105 -3.92 -11.71 8.99
N ALA A 106 -4.10 -10.70 8.12
CA ALA A 106 -4.26 -10.93 6.69
C ALA A 106 -3.87 -9.67 5.91
N HIS A 107 -3.44 -9.89 4.68
CA HIS A 107 -3.08 -8.84 3.75
C HIS A 107 -3.34 -9.36 2.34
N TRP A 108 -4.02 -8.56 1.52
CA TRP A 108 -4.28 -8.94 0.13
C TRP A 108 -4.33 -7.71 -0.77
N ASP A 109 -4.00 -7.91 -2.03
CA ASP A 109 -3.90 -6.86 -3.04
C ASP A 109 -4.90 -7.11 -4.15
N VAL A 110 -5.61 -6.07 -4.57
CA VAL A 110 -6.62 -6.16 -5.62
C VAL A 110 -6.31 -5.12 -6.69
N PRO A 111 -5.66 -5.52 -7.79
CA PRO A 111 -5.53 -4.64 -8.94
C PRO A 111 -6.89 -4.45 -9.62
N LEU A 112 -7.17 -3.23 -10.04
CA LEU A 112 -8.45 -2.90 -10.65
C LEU A 112 -8.29 -2.70 -12.16
N GLU A 113 -9.20 -3.24 -12.93
CA GLU A 113 -9.32 -2.97 -14.34
C GLU A 113 -10.48 -2.02 -14.57
N PRO A 114 -10.24 -0.78 -15.02
CA PRO A 114 -11.33 0.18 -15.27
C PRO A 114 -12.29 -0.33 -16.33
N ARG A 115 -13.58 -0.10 -16.10
CA ARG A 115 -14.64 -0.44 -17.06
C ARG A 115 -15.51 0.80 -17.26
N PRO A 116 -15.67 1.30 -18.50
CA PRO A 116 -16.56 2.43 -18.73
C PRO A 116 -18.01 2.02 -18.48
N LEU A 117 -18.75 2.91 -17.82
CA LEU A 117 -20.19 2.70 -17.64
C LEU A 117 -20.94 2.87 -18.96
N ASP A 118 -20.49 3.78 -19.77
CA ASP A 118 -21.05 4.00 -21.11
C ASP A 118 -20.35 3.07 -22.10
N PRO A 119 -21.05 2.05 -22.65
CA PRO A 119 -20.42 1.08 -23.54
C PRO A 119 -20.00 1.66 -24.88
N SER A 120 -20.41 2.89 -25.24
CA SER A 120 -19.98 3.55 -26.47
C SER A 120 -18.59 4.20 -26.34
N LYS A 121 -17.97 4.15 -25.16
CA LYS A 121 -16.64 4.76 -24.89
C LYS A 121 -15.51 3.71 -24.61
#